data_6f8bf6a61bcaf414a43651a965e20008
#
_entry.id   6f8bf6a61bcaf414a43651a965e20008
#
_cell.length_a   1.000
_cell.length_b   1.000
_cell.length_c   1.000
_cell.angle_alpha   90.00
_cell.angle_beta   90.00
_cell.angle_gamma   90.00
#
_symmetry.space_group_name_H-M   'P 1'
#
loop_
_entity.id
_entity.type
_entity.pdbx_description
1 polymer ?
#
loop_
_entity_poly.entity_id
_entity_poly.type
_entity_poly.pdbx_seq_one_letter_code
_entity_poly.pdbx_strand_id
1 'polypeptide(L)'
;VEEWKIAKTWVLVHDMGSPWAVEYFPWAYSEPEKGRYDFQHADLVVEYAYAEGITILARVDFVPQWARPKDTTTRYLDKDRFSDFGDFIYAFVSHFRDRLRYFIIWNEPNITAEWGYRPVSPEDYTELLQIAYTRAKEANPQAIVLVAGLAPTLEGEQSEWGMSDLLFLQRMYAAGAQPYFDALAIHAYGGQLSPDDPADPDRLNFARAELLREIMVRHGDAAKPTFITEGGWNDHPRWTKAVRPAQRNAYTLRAYEKALDEWPWCQAVCLWAFRYPRPAHSYSDYFTFVNADFSLKPIYLEVQRYAHGR
;
A
#
# COMPACT_ATOMS: atom_id res chain seq x y z
N VAL A 1 8.52 3.68 18.62
CA VAL A 1 9.72 3.30 17.83
C VAL A 1 10.85 4.22 18.24
N GLU A 2 12.08 3.71 18.34
CA GLU A 2 13.26 4.52 18.66
C GLU A 2 13.61 5.40 17.45
N GLU A 3 13.78 6.70 17.67
CA GLU A 3 14.02 7.70 16.62
C GLU A 3 15.18 7.35 15.68
N TRP A 4 16.30 6.82 16.23
CA TRP A 4 17.43 6.42 15.40
C TRP A 4 17.09 5.32 14.38
N LYS A 5 16.06 4.48 14.65
CA LYS A 5 15.59 3.47 13.70
C LYS A 5 14.84 4.10 12.54
N ILE A 6 14.07 5.16 12.82
CA ILE A 6 13.41 5.95 11.79
C ILE A 6 14.46 6.58 10.88
N ALA A 7 15.40 7.35 11.47
CA ALA A 7 16.47 8.00 10.74
C ALA A 7 17.27 6.99 9.88
N LYS A 8 17.71 5.87 10.48
CA LYS A 8 18.47 4.85 9.77
C LYS A 8 17.69 4.20 8.63
N THR A 9 16.38 4.01 8.79
CA THR A 9 15.53 3.48 7.71
C THR A 9 15.59 4.39 6.49
N TRP A 10 15.35 5.68 6.66
CA TRP A 10 15.29 6.61 5.54
C TRP A 10 16.64 6.85 4.86
N VAL A 11 17.71 6.94 5.64
CA VAL A 11 19.08 6.98 5.10
C VAL A 11 19.35 5.77 4.20
N LEU A 12 18.99 4.55 4.65
CA LEU A 12 19.22 3.35 3.84
C LEU A 12 18.27 3.23 2.65
N VAL A 13 17.04 3.73 2.73
CA VAL A 13 16.10 3.79 1.58
C VAL A 13 16.64 4.75 0.52
N HIS A 14 17.13 5.93 0.93
CA HIS A 14 17.80 6.88 0.04
C HIS A 14 19.05 6.27 -0.60
N ASP A 15 19.92 5.68 0.21
CA ASP A 15 21.19 5.06 -0.24
C ASP A 15 20.95 3.88 -1.20
N MET A 16 19.85 3.14 -1.03
CA MET A 16 19.42 2.12 -1.98
C MET A 16 18.98 2.71 -3.34
N GLY A 17 18.74 4.02 -3.42
CA GLY A 17 18.31 4.74 -4.62
C GLY A 17 16.79 4.74 -4.84
N SER A 18 16.00 4.54 -3.78
CA SER A 18 14.54 4.59 -3.88
C SER A 18 14.00 5.99 -3.62
N PRO A 19 13.33 6.66 -4.59
CA PRO A 19 12.74 7.98 -4.38
C PRO A 19 11.34 7.93 -3.77
N TRP A 20 10.74 6.75 -3.65
CA TRP A 20 9.39 6.53 -3.15
C TRP A 20 9.36 5.48 -2.04
N ALA A 21 8.46 5.65 -1.08
CA ALA A 21 8.17 4.64 -0.09
C ALA A 21 6.70 4.69 0.34
N VAL A 22 6.13 3.52 0.65
CA VAL A 22 4.85 3.42 1.36
C VAL A 22 5.14 3.40 2.86
N GLU A 23 4.46 4.24 3.63
CA GLU A 23 4.57 4.25 5.08
C GLU A 23 3.19 4.21 5.73
N TYR A 24 3.10 3.53 6.86
CA TYR A 24 1.88 3.39 7.64
C TYR A 24 1.67 4.57 8.60
N PHE A 25 0.49 5.14 8.57
CA PHE A 25 0.05 6.14 9.54
C PHE A 25 -1.23 5.65 10.23
N PRO A 26 -1.10 4.82 11.29
CA PRO A 26 -2.26 4.26 11.98
C PRO A 26 -3.12 5.35 12.61
N TRP A 27 -4.40 5.40 12.24
CA TRP A 27 -5.36 6.32 12.88
C TRP A 27 -5.37 6.14 14.39
N ALA A 28 -5.36 4.89 14.86
CA ALA A 28 -5.35 4.55 16.29
C ALA A 28 -4.17 5.15 17.08
N TYR A 29 -3.06 5.45 16.42
CA TYR A 29 -1.90 6.04 17.10
C TYR A 29 -1.97 7.57 17.12
N SER A 30 -2.57 8.14 16.09
CA SER A 30 -2.65 9.59 15.93
C SER A 30 -3.88 10.22 16.55
N GLU A 31 -4.93 9.44 16.87
CA GLU A 31 -6.13 9.91 17.55
C GLU A 31 -6.56 8.90 18.63
N PRO A 32 -5.83 8.85 19.77
CA PRO A 32 -6.12 7.91 20.86
C PRO A 32 -7.48 8.16 21.54
N GLU A 33 -7.98 9.37 21.50
CA GLU A 33 -9.31 9.80 21.96
C GLU A 33 -9.93 10.69 20.89
N LYS A 34 -11.25 10.59 20.70
CA LYS A 34 -11.96 11.35 19.65
C LYS A 34 -11.67 12.86 19.72
N GLY A 35 -11.16 13.41 18.62
CA GLY A 35 -10.82 14.84 18.51
C GLY A 35 -9.52 15.24 19.16
N ARG A 36 -8.78 14.30 19.76
CA ARG A 36 -7.46 14.55 20.34
C ARG A 36 -6.37 13.95 19.49
N TYR A 37 -5.74 14.79 18.69
CA TYR A 37 -4.69 14.36 17.76
C TYR A 37 -3.29 14.45 18.36
N ASP A 38 -2.47 13.43 18.12
CA ASP A 38 -1.04 13.38 18.43
C ASP A 38 -0.29 12.91 17.18
N PHE A 39 0.39 13.83 16.51
CA PHE A 39 1.16 13.55 15.30
C PHE A 39 2.67 13.49 15.54
N GLN A 40 3.16 13.53 16.80
CA GLN A 40 4.60 13.59 17.08
C GLN A 40 5.39 12.47 16.41
N HIS A 41 4.90 11.23 16.47
CA HIS A 41 5.58 10.12 15.79
C HIS A 41 5.51 10.25 14.27
N ALA A 42 4.37 10.62 13.73
CA ALA A 42 4.21 10.82 12.28
C ALA A 42 5.07 11.99 11.78
N ASP A 43 5.20 13.08 12.56
CA ASP A 43 6.10 14.20 12.25
C ASP A 43 7.55 13.73 12.10
N LEU A 44 8.08 12.95 13.05
CA LEU A 44 9.43 12.40 12.98
C LEU A 44 9.63 11.56 11.70
N VAL A 45 8.68 10.68 11.39
CA VAL A 45 8.75 9.84 10.19
C VAL A 45 8.80 10.69 8.93
N VAL A 46 7.92 11.68 8.82
CA VAL A 46 7.83 12.57 7.65
C VAL A 46 9.05 13.49 7.53
N GLU A 47 9.54 14.03 8.65
CA GLU A 47 10.72 14.91 8.66
C GLU A 47 11.98 14.18 8.18
N TYR A 48 12.23 12.97 8.68
CA TYR A 48 13.39 12.19 8.24
C TYR A 48 13.28 11.76 6.77
N ALA A 49 12.10 11.34 6.30
CA ALA A 49 11.90 11.00 4.91
C ALA A 49 12.09 12.22 3.99
N TYR A 50 11.54 13.37 4.39
CA TYR A 50 11.69 14.62 3.66
C TYR A 50 13.16 15.08 3.58
N ALA A 51 13.91 14.97 4.67
CA ALA A 51 15.33 15.29 4.71
C ALA A 51 16.16 14.42 3.75
N GLU A 52 15.75 13.18 3.53
CA GLU A 52 16.38 12.24 2.57
C GLU A 52 15.78 12.37 1.15
N GLY A 53 14.86 13.30 0.89
CA GLY A 53 14.25 13.49 -0.42
C GLY A 53 13.29 12.36 -0.84
N ILE A 54 12.78 11.56 0.10
CA ILE A 54 11.86 10.46 -0.15
C ILE A 54 10.42 10.97 -0.22
N THR A 55 9.72 10.62 -1.29
CA THR A 55 8.28 10.86 -1.40
C THR A 55 7.51 9.73 -0.73
N ILE A 56 6.73 10.07 0.30
CA ILE A 56 5.88 9.10 1.02
C ILE A 56 4.52 8.96 0.34
N LEU A 57 4.10 7.71 0.11
CA LEU A 57 2.72 7.29 -0.09
C LEU A 57 2.17 6.94 1.29
N ALA A 58 1.41 7.84 1.91
CA ALA A 58 0.92 7.68 3.27
C ALA A 58 -0.31 6.77 3.30
N ARG A 59 -0.17 5.54 3.86
CA ARG A 59 -1.29 4.63 4.03
C ARG A 59 -1.95 4.85 5.38
N VAL A 60 -3.23 5.20 5.35
CA VAL A 60 -4.02 5.55 6.52
C VAL A 60 -5.09 4.49 6.76
N ASP A 61 -5.00 3.81 7.92
CA ASP A 61 -5.87 2.73 8.34
C ASP A 61 -5.80 2.54 9.89
N PHE A 62 -6.11 1.36 10.43
CA PHE A 62 -6.05 1.01 11.87
C PHE A 62 -6.94 1.85 12.78
N VAL A 63 -8.19 1.43 12.89
CA VAL A 63 -9.25 2.08 13.65
C VAL A 63 -8.94 2.13 15.15
N PRO A 64 -9.03 3.30 15.82
CA PRO A 64 -8.83 3.42 17.24
C PRO A 64 -9.94 2.73 18.05
N GLN A 65 -9.64 2.38 19.31
CA GLN A 65 -10.55 1.62 20.17
C GLN A 65 -11.87 2.36 20.44
N TRP A 66 -11.85 3.68 20.49
CA TRP A 66 -13.04 4.49 20.75
C TRP A 66 -14.03 4.50 19.56
N ALA A 67 -13.54 4.22 18.33
CA ALA A 67 -14.34 4.22 17.10
C ALA A 67 -14.88 2.83 16.71
N ARG A 68 -14.66 1.81 17.52
CA ARG A 68 -15.07 0.42 17.24
C ARG A 68 -15.51 -0.33 18.50
N PRO A 69 -16.32 -1.39 18.38
CA PRO A 69 -16.66 -2.26 19.51
C PRO A 69 -15.40 -2.92 20.12
N LYS A 70 -15.41 -3.15 21.44
CA LYS A 70 -14.24 -3.62 22.20
C LYS A 70 -13.64 -4.93 21.70
N ASP A 71 -14.49 -5.85 21.25
CA ASP A 71 -14.10 -7.22 20.85
C ASP A 71 -13.81 -7.33 19.34
N THR A 72 -13.51 -6.21 18.69
CA THR A 72 -13.19 -6.17 17.25
C THR A 72 -11.73 -5.84 17.00
N THR A 73 -11.25 -6.10 15.77
CA THR A 73 -9.89 -5.78 15.35
C THR A 73 -9.74 -4.31 14.98
N THR A 74 -8.51 -3.84 14.85
CA THR A 74 -8.19 -2.50 14.33
C THR A 74 -8.59 -2.28 12.86
N ARG A 75 -9.10 -3.32 12.20
CA ARG A 75 -9.63 -3.26 10.83
C ARG A 75 -11.15 -3.12 10.78
N TYR A 76 -11.81 -3.08 11.94
CA TYR A 76 -13.26 -3.00 12.03
C TYR A 76 -13.71 -1.53 12.12
N LEU A 77 -14.56 -1.10 11.19
CA LEU A 77 -15.16 0.24 11.20
C LEU A 77 -16.61 0.15 10.71
N ASP A 78 -17.58 0.47 11.58
CA ASP A 78 -18.98 0.54 11.19
C ASP A 78 -19.29 1.78 10.34
N LYS A 79 -20.32 1.71 9.52
CA LYS A 79 -20.72 2.81 8.61
C LYS A 79 -21.07 4.09 9.34
N ASP A 80 -21.67 4.02 10.53
CA ASP A 80 -21.99 5.17 11.36
C ASP A 80 -20.74 5.91 11.90
N ARG A 81 -19.55 5.30 11.73
CA ARG A 81 -18.24 5.85 12.08
C ARG A 81 -17.40 6.30 10.88
N PHE A 82 -17.91 6.18 9.67
CA PHE A 82 -17.17 6.64 8.47
C PHE A 82 -16.90 8.15 8.49
N SER A 83 -17.83 8.93 9.07
CA SER A 83 -17.60 10.36 9.26
C SER A 83 -16.46 10.66 10.24
N ASP A 84 -16.29 9.86 11.30
CA ASP A 84 -15.18 9.99 12.24
C ASP A 84 -13.82 9.74 11.53
N PHE A 85 -13.77 8.74 10.65
CA PHE A 85 -12.59 8.52 9.80
C PHE A 85 -12.32 9.70 8.86
N GLY A 86 -13.38 10.25 8.26
CA GLY A 86 -13.28 11.46 7.44
C GLY A 86 -12.72 12.67 8.20
N ASP A 87 -13.15 12.89 9.45
CA ASP A 87 -12.63 13.96 10.30
C ASP A 87 -11.14 13.75 10.62
N PHE A 88 -10.73 12.51 10.87
CA PHE A 88 -9.32 12.16 11.00
C PHE A 88 -8.53 12.46 9.72
N ILE A 89 -9.03 12.04 8.55
CA ILE A 89 -8.39 12.34 7.25
C ILE A 89 -8.21 13.85 7.07
N TYR A 90 -9.24 14.65 7.39
CA TYR A 90 -9.14 16.11 7.34
C TYR A 90 -8.02 16.63 8.23
N ALA A 91 -7.97 16.20 9.49
CA ALA A 91 -6.95 16.63 10.44
C ALA A 91 -5.54 16.22 10.00
N PHE A 92 -5.37 14.97 9.55
CA PHE A 92 -4.09 14.42 9.08
C PHE A 92 -3.58 15.14 7.83
N VAL A 93 -4.42 15.29 6.82
CA VAL A 93 -4.06 15.98 5.58
C VAL A 93 -3.79 17.46 5.82
N SER A 94 -4.55 18.13 6.72
CA SER A 94 -4.31 19.53 7.09
C SER A 94 -2.96 19.70 7.77
N HIS A 95 -2.60 18.80 8.68
CA HIS A 95 -1.34 18.84 9.42
C HIS A 95 -0.12 18.66 8.49
N PHE A 96 -0.23 17.75 7.54
CA PHE A 96 0.86 17.41 6.62
C PHE A 96 0.76 18.07 5.24
N ARG A 97 -0.09 19.07 5.04
CA ARG A 97 -0.41 19.66 3.72
C ARG A 97 0.80 20.12 2.88
N ASP A 98 1.88 20.53 3.54
CA ASP A 98 3.09 21.05 2.89
C ASP A 98 4.21 19.99 2.76
N ARG A 99 4.01 18.80 3.33
CA ARG A 99 5.02 17.72 3.43
C ARG A 99 4.57 16.40 2.79
N LEU A 100 3.27 16.07 2.87
CA LEU A 100 2.70 14.90 2.24
C LEU A 100 1.70 15.28 1.15
N ARG A 101 1.76 14.56 0.06
CA ARG A 101 0.86 14.77 -1.08
C ARG A 101 -0.01 13.57 -1.40
N TYR A 102 0.43 12.34 -1.10
CA TYR A 102 -0.18 11.10 -1.53
C TYR A 102 -0.75 10.34 -0.33
N PHE A 103 -2.04 9.99 -0.40
CA PHE A 103 -2.79 9.36 0.71
C PHE A 103 -3.52 8.13 0.21
N ILE A 104 -3.14 6.96 0.69
CA ILE A 104 -3.79 5.67 0.40
C ILE A 104 -4.85 5.45 1.47
N ILE A 105 -6.10 5.30 1.05
CA ILE A 105 -7.24 5.14 1.96
C ILE A 105 -7.50 3.66 2.21
N TRP A 106 -7.10 3.18 3.40
CA TRP A 106 -7.21 1.78 3.82
C TRP A 106 -6.18 0.85 3.21
N ASN A 107 -6.29 -0.46 3.56
CA ASN A 107 -5.49 -1.56 3.05
C ASN A 107 -6.38 -2.76 2.74
N GLU A 108 -6.25 -3.36 1.57
CA GLU A 108 -6.85 -4.63 1.14
C GLU A 108 -8.31 -4.85 1.57
N PRO A 109 -9.25 -3.88 1.36
CA PRO A 109 -10.62 -3.98 1.83
C PRO A 109 -11.41 -5.11 1.18
N ASN A 110 -10.82 -5.79 0.20
CA ASN A 110 -11.38 -6.94 -0.50
C ASN A 110 -11.13 -8.30 0.19
N ILE A 111 -10.44 -8.32 1.35
CA ILE A 111 -10.32 -9.52 2.19
C ILE A 111 -10.87 -9.27 3.60
N THR A 112 -11.54 -10.28 4.16
CA THR A 112 -12.27 -10.15 5.43
C THR A 112 -11.36 -9.78 6.58
N ALA A 113 -10.12 -10.27 6.62
CA ALA A 113 -9.15 -9.96 7.67
C ALA A 113 -8.80 -8.46 7.73
N GLU A 114 -8.73 -7.80 6.58
CA GLU A 114 -8.45 -6.36 6.45
C GLU A 114 -9.73 -5.50 6.49
N TRP A 115 -10.91 -6.14 6.49
CA TRP A 115 -12.23 -5.50 6.62
C TRP A 115 -12.92 -5.82 7.95
N GLY A 116 -12.15 -6.18 8.98
CA GLY A 116 -12.62 -6.43 10.34
C GLY A 116 -13.38 -7.72 10.54
N TYR A 117 -13.09 -8.75 9.71
CA TYR A 117 -13.77 -10.03 9.67
C TYR A 117 -15.28 -9.93 9.39
N ARG A 118 -15.66 -8.90 8.65
CA ARG A 118 -17.02 -8.72 8.10
C ARG A 118 -17.05 -9.17 6.64
N PRO A 119 -18.25 -9.47 6.09
CA PRO A 119 -18.38 -9.62 4.64
C PRO A 119 -17.79 -8.40 3.92
N VAL A 120 -16.96 -8.63 2.93
CA VAL A 120 -16.38 -7.55 2.13
C VAL A 120 -17.46 -6.86 1.31
N SER A 121 -17.41 -5.54 1.22
CA SER A 121 -18.40 -4.72 0.51
C SER A 121 -17.71 -3.63 -0.29
N PRO A 122 -17.60 -3.78 -1.61
CA PRO A 122 -17.09 -2.72 -2.48
C PRO A 122 -17.89 -1.43 -2.37
N GLU A 123 -19.19 -1.54 -2.11
CA GLU A 123 -20.11 -0.41 -1.96
C GLU A 123 -19.81 0.38 -0.67
N ASP A 124 -19.62 -0.32 0.47
CA ASP A 124 -19.27 0.32 1.75
C ASP A 124 -17.87 0.93 1.69
N TYR A 125 -16.92 0.25 1.05
CA TYR A 125 -15.59 0.83 0.85
C TYR A 125 -15.65 2.07 -0.06
N THR A 126 -16.49 2.06 -1.09
CA THR A 126 -16.69 3.23 -1.96
C THR A 126 -17.26 4.41 -1.18
N GLU A 127 -18.20 4.19 -0.26
CA GLU A 127 -18.74 5.23 0.62
C GLU A 127 -17.65 5.80 1.55
N LEU A 128 -16.84 4.92 2.17
CA LEU A 128 -15.69 5.33 2.99
C LEU A 128 -14.69 6.16 2.18
N LEU A 129 -14.36 5.72 0.96
CA LEU A 129 -13.46 6.42 0.04
C LEU A 129 -14.00 7.80 -0.35
N GLN A 130 -15.30 7.91 -0.65
CA GLN A 130 -15.97 9.18 -0.98
C GLN A 130 -15.84 10.18 0.17
N ILE A 131 -16.10 9.74 1.40
CA ILE A 131 -15.96 10.58 2.60
C ILE A 131 -14.51 11.03 2.77
N ALA A 132 -13.56 10.07 2.73
CA ALA A 132 -12.14 10.36 2.90
C ALA A 132 -11.61 11.31 1.80
N TYR A 133 -11.99 11.08 0.53
CA TYR A 133 -11.62 11.95 -0.59
C TYR A 133 -12.12 13.39 -0.38
N THR A 134 -13.40 13.54 -0.06
CA THR A 134 -14.01 14.86 0.15
C THR A 134 -13.27 15.60 1.27
N ARG A 135 -13.06 14.95 2.40
CA ARG A 135 -12.36 15.53 3.55
C ARG A 135 -10.89 15.84 3.27
N ALA A 136 -10.19 14.98 2.51
CA ALA A 136 -8.82 15.23 2.07
C ALA A 136 -8.73 16.46 1.16
N LYS A 137 -9.66 16.59 0.18
CA LYS A 137 -9.70 17.75 -0.73
C LYS A 137 -10.09 19.05 -0.04
N GLU A 138 -10.96 19.01 0.97
CA GLU A 138 -11.28 20.17 1.82
C GLU A 138 -10.03 20.64 2.61
N ALA A 139 -9.24 19.71 3.15
CA ALA A 139 -8.03 20.02 3.89
C ALA A 139 -6.90 20.53 2.98
N ASN A 140 -6.71 19.89 1.84
CA ASN A 140 -5.71 20.25 0.83
C ASN A 140 -6.21 19.89 -0.58
N PRO A 141 -6.63 20.86 -1.41
CA PRO A 141 -7.05 20.61 -2.79
C PRO A 141 -5.99 19.94 -3.67
N GLN A 142 -4.70 20.02 -3.29
CA GLN A 142 -3.57 19.40 -4.00
C GLN A 142 -3.29 17.96 -3.53
N ALA A 143 -3.98 17.46 -2.49
CA ALA A 143 -3.84 16.08 -2.05
C ALA A 143 -4.20 15.11 -3.17
N ILE A 144 -3.39 14.07 -3.34
CA ILE A 144 -3.62 12.96 -4.27
C ILE A 144 -4.13 11.78 -3.45
N VAL A 145 -5.38 11.43 -3.66
CA VAL A 145 -6.04 10.34 -2.93
C VAL A 145 -6.00 9.07 -3.77
N LEU A 146 -5.48 8.00 -3.19
CA LEU A 146 -5.36 6.69 -3.81
C LEU A 146 -6.41 5.73 -3.23
N VAL A 147 -7.05 4.95 -4.10
CA VAL A 147 -7.75 3.73 -3.69
C VAL A 147 -6.77 2.79 -3.00
N ALA A 148 -7.20 2.07 -1.97
CA ALA A 148 -6.40 1.02 -1.33
C ALA A 148 -5.87 0.02 -2.35
N GLY A 149 -4.63 -0.43 -2.17
CA GLY A 149 -4.16 -1.64 -2.86
C GLY A 149 -5.04 -2.82 -2.47
N LEU A 150 -5.57 -3.52 -3.46
CA LEU A 150 -6.41 -4.70 -3.25
C LEU A 150 -5.53 -5.94 -3.14
N ALA A 151 -5.86 -6.84 -2.20
CA ALA A 151 -5.21 -8.14 -2.10
C ALA A 151 -5.42 -8.93 -3.40
N PRO A 152 -4.35 -9.35 -4.10
CA PRO A 152 -4.53 -10.22 -5.25
C PRO A 152 -5.06 -11.59 -4.80
N THR A 153 -6.30 -11.88 -5.18
CA THR A 153 -6.98 -13.13 -4.83
C THR A 153 -7.94 -13.57 -5.95
N LEU A 154 -8.19 -14.87 -6.04
CA LEU A 154 -9.15 -15.47 -6.96
C LEU A 154 -10.50 -15.78 -6.28
N GLU A 155 -10.72 -15.28 -5.07
CA GLU A 155 -11.92 -15.53 -4.31
C GLU A 155 -13.17 -15.00 -5.03
N GLY A 156 -14.21 -15.84 -5.09
CA GLY A 156 -15.48 -15.48 -5.72
C GLY A 156 -16.33 -14.55 -4.83
N GLU A 157 -17.42 -14.04 -5.39
CA GLU A 157 -18.32 -13.09 -4.72
C GLU A 157 -18.93 -13.61 -3.41
N GLN A 158 -19.10 -14.92 -3.27
CA GLN A 158 -19.72 -15.57 -2.09
C GLN A 158 -18.68 -16.16 -1.13
N SER A 159 -17.39 -15.90 -1.34
CA SER A 159 -16.35 -16.40 -0.45
C SER A 159 -16.41 -15.71 0.92
N GLU A 160 -16.20 -16.50 1.97
CA GLU A 160 -16.07 -16.01 3.35
C GLU A 160 -14.70 -15.35 3.61
N TRP A 161 -13.73 -15.47 2.68
CA TRP A 161 -12.36 -14.98 2.86
C TRP A 161 -12.12 -13.65 2.19
N GLY A 162 -12.88 -13.33 1.15
CA GLY A 162 -12.67 -12.11 0.40
C GLY A 162 -13.36 -12.13 -0.96
N MET A 163 -12.99 -11.18 -1.81
CA MET A 163 -13.45 -11.03 -3.18
C MET A 163 -12.27 -10.75 -4.09
N SER A 164 -12.26 -11.33 -5.30
CA SER A 164 -11.26 -11.02 -6.32
C SER A 164 -11.07 -9.52 -6.48
N ASP A 165 -9.80 -9.10 -6.53
CA ASP A 165 -9.38 -7.71 -6.76
C ASP A 165 -10.02 -7.13 -8.04
N LEU A 166 -10.12 -7.93 -9.11
CA LEU A 166 -10.75 -7.50 -10.37
C LEU A 166 -12.25 -7.24 -10.18
N LEU A 167 -12.95 -8.17 -9.52
CA LEU A 167 -14.38 -8.03 -9.26
C LEU A 167 -14.66 -6.89 -8.29
N PHE A 168 -13.85 -6.76 -7.24
CA PHE A 168 -13.99 -5.70 -6.25
C PHE A 168 -13.87 -4.31 -6.91
N LEU A 169 -12.85 -4.11 -7.74
CA LEU A 169 -12.64 -2.85 -8.46
C LEU A 169 -13.79 -2.54 -9.43
N GLN A 170 -14.29 -3.56 -10.17
CA GLN A 170 -15.45 -3.37 -11.06
C GLN A 170 -16.70 -2.93 -10.29
N ARG A 171 -16.96 -3.54 -9.13
CA ARG A 171 -18.09 -3.17 -8.28
C ARG A 171 -17.92 -1.79 -7.63
N MET A 172 -16.70 -1.40 -7.29
CA MET A 172 -16.44 -0.02 -6.85
C MET A 172 -16.84 1.01 -7.93
N TYR A 173 -16.46 0.74 -9.19
CA TYR A 173 -16.89 1.61 -10.30
C TYR A 173 -18.41 1.62 -10.46
N ALA A 174 -19.06 0.47 -10.36
CA ALA A 174 -20.52 0.38 -10.41
C ALA A 174 -21.21 1.14 -9.24
N ALA A 175 -20.55 1.18 -8.07
CA ALA A 175 -20.98 1.95 -6.91
C ALA A 175 -20.66 3.46 -7.01
N GLY A 176 -20.05 3.92 -8.12
CA GLY A 176 -19.78 5.34 -8.36
C GLY A 176 -18.47 5.85 -7.78
N ALA A 177 -17.45 5.01 -7.60
CA ALA A 177 -16.17 5.41 -7.04
C ALA A 177 -15.39 6.40 -7.91
N GLN A 178 -15.64 6.45 -9.23
CA GLN A 178 -14.83 7.18 -10.22
C GLN A 178 -14.47 8.63 -9.83
N PRO A 179 -15.36 9.50 -9.31
CA PRO A 179 -15.00 10.87 -8.94
C PRO A 179 -14.19 11.01 -7.66
N TYR A 180 -14.01 9.94 -6.90
CA TYR A 180 -13.53 9.97 -5.51
C TYR A 180 -12.15 9.35 -5.32
N PHE A 181 -11.32 9.34 -6.36
CA PHE A 181 -9.90 9.04 -6.25
C PHE A 181 -9.12 9.66 -7.42
N ASP A 182 -7.85 9.95 -7.19
CA ASP A 182 -6.94 10.53 -8.19
C ASP A 182 -6.02 9.47 -8.80
N ALA A 183 -5.77 8.38 -8.09
CA ALA A 183 -4.89 7.28 -8.53
C ALA A 183 -5.31 5.94 -7.90
N LEU A 184 -4.85 4.84 -8.47
CA LEU A 184 -5.07 3.49 -7.95
C LEU A 184 -3.77 2.93 -7.33
N ALA A 185 -3.82 2.51 -6.08
CA ALA A 185 -2.78 1.65 -5.52
C ALA A 185 -3.04 0.19 -5.94
N ILE A 186 -1.97 -0.54 -6.22
CA ILE A 186 -2.02 -1.94 -6.66
C ILE A 186 -1.08 -2.76 -5.79
N HIS A 187 -1.53 -3.93 -5.35
CA HIS A 187 -0.67 -4.96 -4.77
C HIS A 187 -0.36 -6.02 -5.83
N ALA A 188 0.94 -6.24 -6.08
CA ALA A 188 1.43 -7.09 -7.16
C ALA A 188 2.50 -8.08 -6.67
N TYR A 189 2.04 -9.19 -6.11
CA TYR A 189 2.91 -10.28 -5.66
C TYR A 189 3.15 -11.28 -6.79
N GLY A 190 4.42 -11.57 -7.10
CA GLY A 190 4.79 -12.46 -8.20
C GLY A 190 4.66 -13.95 -7.88
N GLY A 191 4.61 -14.33 -6.61
CA GLY A 191 4.63 -15.75 -6.21
C GLY A 191 5.89 -16.45 -6.71
N GLN A 192 5.74 -17.51 -7.53
CA GLN A 192 6.84 -18.22 -8.20
C GLN A 192 7.09 -17.73 -9.63
N LEU A 193 6.24 -16.84 -10.14
CA LEU A 193 6.22 -16.46 -11.55
C LEU A 193 7.14 -15.27 -11.81
N SER A 194 7.68 -15.22 -13.03
CA SER A 194 8.47 -14.09 -13.51
C SER A 194 7.59 -12.85 -13.68
N PRO A 195 8.14 -11.62 -13.57
CA PRO A 195 7.40 -10.41 -13.97
C PRO A 195 6.95 -10.42 -15.44
N ASP A 196 7.57 -11.23 -16.28
CA ASP A 196 7.25 -11.36 -17.70
C ASP A 196 6.16 -12.41 -17.99
N ASP A 197 5.74 -13.20 -16.99
CA ASP A 197 4.57 -14.05 -17.14
C ASP A 197 3.34 -13.19 -17.47
N PRO A 198 2.58 -13.50 -18.52
CA PRO A 198 1.47 -12.66 -18.98
C PRO A 198 0.38 -12.55 -17.93
N ALA A 199 -0.30 -11.42 -17.93
CA ALA A 199 -1.48 -11.21 -17.11
C ALA A 199 -2.58 -12.25 -17.46
N ASP A 200 -3.18 -12.81 -16.41
CA ASP A 200 -4.19 -13.85 -16.53
C ASP A 200 -5.23 -13.68 -15.41
N PRO A 201 -6.53 -13.61 -15.71
CA PRO A 201 -7.56 -13.41 -14.68
C PRO A 201 -7.62 -14.58 -13.68
N ASP A 202 -7.22 -15.78 -14.09
CA ASP A 202 -7.24 -16.99 -13.26
C ASP A 202 -5.89 -17.28 -12.58
N ARG A 203 -4.95 -16.31 -12.64
CA ARG A 203 -3.62 -16.45 -12.07
C ARG A 203 -3.20 -15.22 -11.27
N LEU A 204 -2.54 -15.47 -10.13
CA LEU A 204 -1.94 -14.42 -9.32
C LEU A 204 -0.46 -14.28 -9.71
N ASN A 205 -0.13 -13.18 -10.40
CA ASN A 205 1.23 -12.84 -10.79
C ASN A 205 1.43 -11.30 -10.80
N PHE A 206 2.66 -10.87 -11.03
CA PHE A 206 3.01 -9.45 -11.06
C PHE A 206 2.27 -8.67 -12.16
N ALA A 207 2.15 -9.27 -13.34
CA ALA A 207 1.49 -8.67 -14.50
C ALA A 207 -0.04 -8.51 -14.33
N ARG A 208 -0.65 -9.11 -13.28
CA ARG A 208 -2.07 -8.90 -12.95
C ARG A 208 -2.43 -7.41 -12.77
N ALA A 209 -1.45 -6.56 -12.47
CA ALA A 209 -1.59 -5.10 -12.46
C ALA A 209 -2.15 -4.55 -13.80
N GLU A 210 -1.84 -5.19 -14.92
CA GLU A 210 -2.34 -4.81 -16.25
C GLU A 210 -3.87 -4.99 -16.34
N LEU A 211 -4.43 -6.04 -15.73
CA LEU A 211 -5.89 -6.28 -15.72
C LEU A 211 -6.63 -5.23 -14.88
N LEU A 212 -6.07 -4.80 -13.75
CA LEU A 212 -6.62 -3.69 -12.97
C LEU A 212 -6.56 -2.39 -13.77
N ARG A 213 -5.46 -2.16 -14.48
CA ARG A 213 -5.32 -1.02 -15.39
C ARG A 213 -6.36 -1.04 -16.51
N GLU A 214 -6.62 -2.19 -17.12
CA GLU A 214 -7.66 -2.35 -18.15
C GLU A 214 -9.06 -2.00 -17.62
N ILE A 215 -9.37 -2.35 -16.37
CA ILE A 215 -10.65 -1.95 -15.74
C ILE A 215 -10.73 -0.44 -15.66
N MET A 216 -9.69 0.26 -15.18
CA MET A 216 -9.66 1.72 -15.14
C MET A 216 -9.90 2.32 -16.53
N VAL A 217 -9.22 1.84 -17.55
CA VAL A 217 -9.36 2.34 -18.94
C VAL A 217 -10.78 2.15 -19.45
N ARG A 218 -11.39 0.98 -19.23
CA ARG A 218 -12.77 0.69 -19.62
C ARG A 218 -13.80 1.63 -18.95
N HIS A 219 -13.48 2.12 -17.76
CA HIS A 219 -14.32 3.07 -17.03
C HIS A 219 -13.95 4.55 -17.28
N GLY A 220 -13.08 4.84 -18.25
CA GLY A 220 -12.74 6.21 -18.65
C GLY A 220 -11.63 6.86 -17.82
N ASP A 221 -10.96 6.10 -16.93
CA ASP A 221 -9.90 6.58 -16.03
C ASP A 221 -8.48 6.36 -16.59
N ALA A 222 -8.32 6.32 -17.91
CA ALA A 222 -7.03 6.18 -18.56
C ALA A 222 -6.02 7.28 -18.20
N ALA A 223 -6.49 8.46 -17.79
CA ALA A 223 -5.63 9.57 -17.36
C ALA A 223 -5.12 9.45 -15.91
N LYS A 224 -5.77 8.64 -15.08
CA LYS A 224 -5.34 8.45 -13.68
C LYS A 224 -4.15 7.50 -13.61
N PRO A 225 -3.08 7.85 -12.88
CA PRO A 225 -1.94 6.97 -12.70
C PRO A 225 -2.24 5.83 -11.73
N THR A 226 -1.33 4.84 -11.73
CA THR A 226 -1.30 3.79 -10.73
C THR A 226 0.04 3.77 -9.98
N PHE A 227 0.04 3.13 -8.83
CA PHE A 227 1.22 2.90 -8.00
C PHE A 227 1.19 1.45 -7.52
N ILE A 228 2.26 0.70 -7.72
CA ILE A 228 2.43 -0.57 -6.99
C ILE A 228 2.89 -0.22 -5.58
N THR A 229 2.05 -0.50 -4.60
CA THR A 229 2.23 -0.10 -3.20
C THR A 229 2.61 -1.25 -2.29
N GLU A 230 2.42 -2.48 -2.75
CA GLU A 230 2.99 -3.71 -2.20
C GLU A 230 3.23 -4.72 -3.32
N GLY A 231 4.16 -5.63 -3.11
CA GLY A 231 4.44 -6.68 -4.06
C GLY A 231 5.79 -7.34 -3.84
N GLY A 232 6.24 -8.06 -4.85
CA GLY A 232 7.55 -8.68 -4.87
C GLY A 232 7.54 -10.18 -4.72
N TRP A 233 8.70 -10.73 -4.39
CA TRP A 233 8.98 -12.17 -4.31
C TRP A 233 9.57 -12.52 -2.96
N ASN A 234 9.23 -13.72 -2.48
CA ASN A 234 9.72 -14.30 -1.24
C ASN A 234 10.74 -15.38 -1.55
N ASP A 235 11.84 -15.43 -0.83
CA ASP A 235 12.87 -16.46 -0.98
C ASP A 235 13.00 -17.39 0.24
N HIS A 236 11.92 -17.55 1.01
CA HIS A 236 11.89 -18.42 2.18
C HIS A 236 12.16 -19.89 1.81
N PRO A 237 13.17 -20.55 2.41
CA PRO A 237 13.66 -21.86 1.94
C PRO A 237 12.67 -23.02 2.09
N ARG A 238 11.60 -22.83 2.87
CA ARG A 238 10.58 -23.87 3.14
C ARG A 238 9.19 -23.53 2.59
N TRP A 239 9.03 -22.36 1.97
CA TRP A 239 7.72 -21.98 1.43
C TRP A 239 7.57 -22.44 -0.01
N THR A 240 6.50 -23.18 -0.29
CA THR A 240 6.27 -23.79 -1.61
C THR A 240 6.01 -22.78 -2.72
N LYS A 241 5.65 -21.53 -2.36
CA LYS A 241 5.46 -20.44 -3.34
C LYS A 241 6.66 -19.46 -3.39
N ALA A 242 7.78 -19.81 -2.75
CA ALA A 242 9.00 -19.01 -2.79
C ALA A 242 9.79 -19.26 -4.08
N VAL A 243 10.62 -18.29 -4.43
CA VAL A 243 11.64 -18.39 -5.47
C VAL A 243 13.02 -18.58 -4.87
N ARG A 244 14.03 -18.93 -5.67
CA ARG A 244 15.42 -18.94 -5.20
C ARG A 244 15.92 -17.50 -4.98
N PRO A 245 16.88 -17.25 -4.08
CA PRO A 245 17.40 -15.90 -3.84
C PRO A 245 17.88 -15.18 -5.10
N ALA A 246 18.58 -15.86 -6.01
CA ALA A 246 19.00 -15.29 -7.28
C ALA A 246 17.83 -14.93 -8.22
N GLN A 247 16.75 -15.73 -8.20
CA GLN A 247 15.53 -15.41 -8.94
C GLN A 247 14.80 -14.21 -8.34
N ARG A 248 14.74 -14.13 -7.00
CA ARG A 248 14.18 -12.96 -6.31
C ARG A 248 14.87 -11.68 -6.77
N ASN A 249 16.20 -11.67 -6.78
CA ASN A 249 16.97 -10.50 -7.23
C ASN A 249 16.65 -10.17 -8.69
N ALA A 250 16.76 -11.15 -9.60
CA ALA A 250 16.49 -10.95 -11.01
C ALA A 250 15.05 -10.49 -11.28
N TYR A 251 14.06 -11.10 -10.62
CA TYR A 251 12.65 -10.74 -10.79
C TYR A 251 12.33 -9.35 -10.25
N THR A 252 12.94 -8.98 -9.13
CA THR A 252 12.79 -7.63 -8.56
C THR A 252 13.30 -6.56 -9.52
N LEU A 253 14.51 -6.74 -10.07
CA LEU A 253 15.06 -5.79 -11.04
C LEU A 253 14.23 -5.73 -12.32
N ARG A 254 13.83 -6.90 -12.84
CA ARG A 254 12.98 -6.97 -14.03
C ARG A 254 11.60 -6.32 -13.81
N ALA A 255 11.04 -6.41 -12.60
CA ALA A 255 9.78 -5.74 -12.27
C ALA A 255 9.90 -4.21 -12.33
N TYR A 256 11.02 -3.66 -11.85
CA TYR A 256 11.30 -2.22 -11.99
C TYR A 256 11.48 -1.82 -13.45
N GLU A 257 12.21 -2.60 -14.25
CA GLU A 257 12.38 -2.38 -15.69
C GLU A 257 11.03 -2.41 -16.41
N LYS A 258 10.22 -3.45 -16.16
CA LYS A 258 8.90 -3.60 -16.78
C LYS A 258 8.00 -2.38 -16.47
N ALA A 259 7.97 -1.95 -15.22
CA ALA A 259 7.17 -0.78 -14.85
C ALA A 259 7.69 0.50 -15.52
N LEU A 260 9.00 0.69 -15.59
CA LEU A 260 9.62 1.89 -16.16
C LEU A 260 9.49 1.95 -17.69
N ASP A 261 9.72 0.81 -18.37
CA ASP A 261 9.87 0.78 -19.81
C ASP A 261 8.54 0.42 -20.53
N GLU A 262 7.64 -0.34 -19.86
CA GLU A 262 6.42 -0.90 -20.47
C GLU A 262 5.12 -0.31 -19.89
N TRP A 263 5.14 0.23 -18.66
CA TRP A 263 3.93 0.72 -17.96
C TRP A 263 3.95 2.23 -17.72
N PRO A 264 3.78 3.07 -18.76
CA PRO A 264 3.81 4.54 -18.61
C PRO A 264 2.72 5.09 -17.67
N TRP A 265 1.76 4.26 -17.29
CA TRP A 265 0.70 4.56 -16.36
C TRP A 265 1.06 4.24 -14.89
N CYS A 266 2.19 3.56 -14.63
CA CYS A 266 2.68 3.23 -13.29
C CYS A 266 3.75 4.22 -12.86
N GLN A 267 3.48 5.03 -11.84
CA GLN A 267 4.40 6.10 -11.41
C GLN A 267 5.45 5.64 -10.41
N ALA A 268 5.17 4.61 -9.62
CA ALA A 268 6.13 4.04 -8.67
C ALA A 268 5.87 2.57 -8.40
N VAL A 269 6.93 1.85 -8.05
CA VAL A 269 6.89 0.46 -7.59
C VAL A 269 7.55 0.39 -6.22
N CYS A 270 6.74 0.27 -5.18
CA CYS A 270 7.16 0.06 -3.80
C CYS A 270 6.87 -1.39 -3.43
N LEU A 271 7.93 -2.18 -3.26
CA LEU A 271 7.79 -3.60 -2.90
C LEU A 271 7.74 -3.78 -1.39
N TRP A 272 6.99 -4.76 -0.95
CA TRP A 272 6.89 -5.14 0.47
C TRP A 272 8.01 -6.12 0.83
N ALA A 273 8.85 -5.84 1.83
CA ALA A 273 8.91 -4.63 2.61
C ALA A 273 10.38 -4.27 2.85
N PHE A 274 10.68 -3.01 3.17
CA PHE A 274 12.07 -2.61 3.42
C PHE A 274 12.70 -3.41 4.56
N ARG A 275 12.04 -3.47 5.74
CA ARG A 275 12.50 -4.15 6.95
C ARG A 275 11.34 -4.74 7.74
N TYR A 276 11.48 -5.96 8.24
CA TYR A 276 10.50 -6.58 9.15
C TYR A 276 11.16 -6.88 10.50
N PRO A 277 10.78 -6.20 11.58
CA PRO A 277 11.52 -6.26 12.84
C PRO A 277 11.30 -7.53 13.64
N ARG A 278 10.28 -8.35 13.36
CA ARG A 278 9.90 -9.53 14.15
C ARG A 278 9.16 -10.60 13.34
N PRO A 279 9.41 -11.85 13.68
CA PRO A 279 10.66 -12.45 14.13
C PRO A 279 11.61 -12.57 12.94
N ALA A 280 12.92 -12.59 13.21
CA ALA A 280 13.92 -12.92 12.19
C ALA A 280 13.64 -14.34 11.65
N HIS A 281 13.92 -14.54 10.34
CA HIS A 281 13.67 -15.81 9.64
C HIS A 281 12.18 -16.24 9.57
N SER A 282 11.26 -15.33 9.80
CA SER A 282 9.84 -15.55 9.52
C SER A 282 9.56 -15.42 8.02
N TYR A 283 8.39 -15.91 7.60
CA TYR A 283 7.89 -15.71 6.25
C TYR A 283 8.01 -14.25 5.77
N SER A 284 7.62 -13.29 6.59
CA SER A 284 7.67 -11.86 6.27
C SER A 284 9.09 -11.33 6.08
N ASP A 285 10.06 -11.84 6.86
CA ASP A 285 11.46 -11.42 6.77
C ASP A 285 12.10 -11.76 5.40
N TYR A 286 11.61 -12.77 4.71
CA TYR A 286 12.14 -13.16 3.40
C TYR A 286 11.62 -12.31 2.22
N PHE A 287 10.78 -11.32 2.47
CA PHE A 287 10.48 -10.25 1.52
C PHE A 287 11.40 -9.04 1.66
N THR A 288 12.09 -8.89 2.80
CA THR A 288 12.75 -7.63 3.15
C THR A 288 14.08 -7.39 2.43
N PHE A 289 14.44 -6.12 2.31
CA PHE A 289 15.71 -5.67 1.72
C PHE A 289 16.85 -5.64 2.74
N VAL A 290 16.52 -5.43 4.02
CA VAL A 290 17.49 -5.48 5.13
C VAL A 290 16.98 -6.38 6.25
N ASN A 291 17.90 -6.89 7.06
CA ASN A 291 17.56 -7.65 8.25
C ASN A 291 17.04 -6.76 9.38
N ALA A 292 16.49 -7.37 10.44
CA ALA A 292 15.94 -6.63 11.59
C ALA A 292 16.97 -5.71 12.26
N ASP A 293 18.25 -6.02 12.20
CA ASP A 293 19.39 -5.25 12.71
C ASP A 293 19.95 -4.22 11.71
N PHE A 294 19.29 -4.06 10.57
CA PHE A 294 19.69 -3.22 9.44
C PHE A 294 20.90 -3.70 8.64
N SER A 295 21.41 -4.92 8.87
CA SER A 295 22.40 -5.49 7.95
C SER A 295 21.77 -5.73 6.57
N LEU A 296 22.53 -5.40 5.51
CA LEU A 296 22.04 -5.40 4.14
C LEU A 296 21.88 -6.83 3.61
N LYS A 297 20.78 -7.12 2.95
CA LYS A 297 20.60 -8.38 2.21
C LYS A 297 21.14 -8.24 0.77
N PRO A 298 21.46 -9.35 0.07
CA PRO A 298 21.93 -9.28 -1.31
C PRO A 298 21.02 -8.50 -2.24
N ILE A 299 19.70 -8.61 -2.06
CA ILE A 299 18.70 -7.86 -2.85
C ILE A 299 18.85 -6.33 -2.71
N TYR A 300 19.19 -5.84 -1.52
CA TYR A 300 19.45 -4.41 -1.32
C TYR A 300 20.60 -3.93 -2.21
N LEU A 301 21.71 -4.66 -2.21
CA LEU A 301 22.90 -4.32 -3.00
C LEU A 301 22.66 -4.42 -4.51
N GLU A 302 21.81 -5.34 -4.95
CA GLU A 302 21.42 -5.44 -6.37
C GLU A 302 20.56 -4.25 -6.80
N VAL A 303 19.57 -3.87 -5.98
CA VAL A 303 18.72 -2.70 -6.27
C VAL A 303 19.54 -1.41 -6.23
N GLN A 304 20.44 -1.26 -5.26
CA GLN A 304 21.35 -0.12 -5.17
C GLN A 304 22.20 0.02 -6.44
N ARG A 305 22.85 -1.06 -6.87
CA ARG A 305 23.66 -1.06 -8.11
C ARG A 305 22.83 -0.70 -9.34
N TYR A 306 21.62 -1.24 -9.43
CA TYR A 306 20.69 -0.93 -10.51
C TYR A 306 20.30 0.55 -10.53
N ALA A 307 19.93 1.12 -9.39
CA ALA A 307 19.49 2.50 -9.30
C ALA A 307 20.62 3.51 -9.59
N HIS A 308 21.84 3.22 -9.14
CA HIS A 308 23.00 4.10 -9.34
C HIS A 308 23.73 3.87 -10.68
N GLY A 309 23.41 2.84 -11.42
CA GLY A 309 24.00 2.49 -12.72
C GLY A 309 23.20 2.95 -13.93
N ARG A 310 22.04 3.58 -13.72
CA ARG A 310 21.17 4.13 -14.78
C ARG A 310 21.29 5.65 -14.97
#